data_82bd03ab29979cf67ef45b95d668659c
#
_entry.id   82bd03ab29979cf67ef45b95d668659c
#
_cell.length_a   1.000
_cell.length_b   1.000
_cell.length_c   1.000
_cell.angle_alpha   90.00
_cell.angle_beta   90.00
_cell.angle_gamma   90.00
#
_symmetry.space_group_name_H-M   'P 1'
#
loop_
_entity.id
_entity.type
_entity.pdbx_description
1 polymer ?
#
loop_
_entity_poly.entity_id
_entity_poly.type
_entity_poly.pdbx_seq_one_letter_code
_entity_poly.pdbx_strand_id
1 'polypeptide(L)'
;MSAGALARLLKPVRKKLILATSLSAIAAAVGLAPYIAIAEIGRLTLSLSDGSYESDTLWFWVTVGLTGASLRLLLTFFSSRIGHYADAEILHDIRLRIVRHLGILPLGWFRYKGSSAVKKVMTNDLEEMHQLIAHSLRETVGAAVAILIGSAYLLVVDWRLGLITISVLVFMFVFYRIAMRSMTLHMSKLLAAEARISSASVEYADGISIVKTFGTGGRMMQRFAKAVDEHTKAMAAWVSETKYSSAIARLLASEMTIFGVVMVSGLLFVRSGSLSMGDLIPFLVVGIGMPTSIVPAIHGSQGLRKGRLSAGNVENLLNRKPLPEPLQFQTMNGYQISFNDVSFAYDGQNMVMKNINLTCEPGTVTALVGPSGAGKSTLANLLPRFYDVTAGSISIGGADIRSIPSNRLLSSMSLVFQDVVLLRDTVAENIRIGKSGATLAEIKDAAQAAQIHHVIEQLPNGYDTVLGSGSSGLSGGERQRLTIARAILSGAPIVILDEATASLDPDSELAVQQALSKLASGKTMIVIAHRLHTIQEADQIIVIDDGQIVESGKHKELIIANGLYSRMWNSQQKNQNRYDKEII
;
A
#
# COMPACT_ATOMS: atom_id res chain seq x y z
N MET A 1 -13.37 15.75 2.70
CA MET A 1 -13.27 14.49 3.48
C MET A 1 -11.87 14.25 4.08
N SER A 2 -10.76 14.57 3.42
CA SER A 2 -9.39 14.27 3.91
C SER A 2 -8.91 15.03 5.15
N ALA A 3 -9.39 16.25 5.41
CA ALA A 3 -8.97 17.01 6.59
C ALA A 3 -9.49 16.40 7.91
N GLY A 4 -10.68 15.79 7.91
CA GLY A 4 -11.22 15.09 9.07
C GLY A 4 -10.49 13.78 9.37
N ALA A 5 -10.01 13.07 8.34
CA ALA A 5 -9.23 11.84 8.47
C ALA A 5 -7.93 12.07 9.25
N LEU A 6 -7.15 13.08 8.81
CA LEU A 6 -5.90 13.44 9.50
C LEU A 6 -6.13 13.81 10.97
N ALA A 7 -7.16 14.62 11.25
CA ALA A 7 -7.45 15.04 12.62
C ALA A 7 -7.83 13.86 13.53
N ARG A 8 -8.58 12.87 13.00
CA ARG A 8 -8.93 11.64 13.75
C ARG A 8 -7.72 10.77 14.01
N LEU A 9 -6.89 10.53 12.99
CA LEU A 9 -5.68 9.70 13.14
C LEU A 9 -4.69 10.33 14.12
N LEU A 10 -4.47 11.65 14.07
CA LEU A 10 -3.51 12.34 14.93
C LEU A 10 -4.04 12.68 16.34
N LYS A 11 -5.31 12.37 16.65
CA LYS A 11 -5.93 12.68 17.95
C LYS A 11 -5.09 12.21 19.16
N PRO A 12 -4.50 10.99 19.18
CA PRO A 12 -3.71 10.50 20.32
C PRO A 12 -2.48 11.36 20.62
N VAL A 13 -1.80 11.84 19.59
CA VAL A 13 -0.54 12.60 19.71
C VAL A 13 -0.70 14.13 19.63
N ARG A 14 -1.95 14.62 19.52
CA ARG A 14 -2.27 16.04 19.29
C ARG A 14 -1.58 16.99 20.27
N LYS A 15 -1.55 16.65 21.56
CA LYS A 15 -0.90 17.48 22.60
C LYS A 15 0.61 17.59 22.36
N LYS A 16 1.29 16.46 22.03
CA LYS A 16 2.71 16.44 21.71
C LYS A 16 3.03 17.26 20.46
N LEU A 17 2.19 17.17 19.42
CA LEU A 17 2.34 17.95 18.19
C LEU A 17 2.16 19.46 18.42
N ILE A 18 1.17 19.86 19.21
CA ILE A 18 0.97 21.28 19.58
C ILE A 18 2.21 21.77 20.34
N LEU A 19 2.70 21.03 21.33
CA LEU A 19 3.89 21.41 22.09
C LEU A 19 5.13 21.53 21.18
N ALA A 20 5.38 20.54 20.32
CA ALA A 20 6.51 20.57 19.39
C ALA A 20 6.42 21.77 18.44
N THR A 21 5.23 22.05 17.92
CA THR A 21 5.00 23.18 17.00
C THR A 21 5.14 24.53 17.71
N SER A 22 4.66 24.65 18.95
CA SER A 22 4.83 25.85 19.76
C SER A 22 6.31 26.13 20.09
N LEU A 23 7.05 25.06 20.46
CA LEU A 23 8.51 25.19 20.66
C LEU A 23 9.23 25.61 19.38
N SER A 24 8.83 25.08 18.21
CA SER A 24 9.37 25.50 16.92
C SER A 24 9.05 26.97 16.60
N ALA A 25 7.84 27.44 16.91
CA ALA A 25 7.45 28.83 16.76
C ALA A 25 8.30 29.76 17.63
N ILE A 26 8.48 29.41 18.91
CA ILE A 26 9.34 30.17 19.84
C ILE A 26 10.81 30.14 19.38
N ALA A 27 11.30 28.96 18.96
CA ALA A 27 12.65 28.80 18.41
C ALA A 27 12.90 29.68 17.19
N ALA A 28 11.91 29.81 16.29
CA ALA A 28 11.97 30.69 15.12
C ALA A 28 11.99 32.17 15.51
N ALA A 29 11.18 32.57 16.48
CA ALA A 29 11.15 33.93 17.02
C ALA A 29 12.50 34.33 17.64
N VAL A 30 12.98 33.52 18.57
CA VAL A 30 14.26 33.75 19.26
C VAL A 30 15.45 33.60 18.31
N GLY A 31 15.30 32.78 17.26
CA GLY A 31 16.31 32.59 16.22
C GLY A 31 16.61 33.83 15.36
N LEU A 32 15.80 34.85 15.43
CA LEU A 32 16.09 36.16 14.80
C LEU A 32 16.99 37.03 15.70
N ALA A 33 17.10 36.77 17.00
CA ALA A 33 17.89 37.59 17.92
C ALA A 33 19.36 37.77 17.49
N PRO A 34 20.11 36.76 17.01
CA PRO A 34 21.47 36.95 16.50
C PRO A 34 21.54 37.91 15.33
N TYR A 35 20.59 37.84 14.39
CA TYR A 35 20.53 38.70 13.21
C TYR A 35 20.17 40.13 13.60
N ILE A 36 19.22 40.31 14.51
CA ILE A 36 18.85 41.63 15.06
C ILE A 36 20.03 42.20 15.84
N ALA A 37 20.73 41.42 16.64
CA ALA A 37 21.90 41.88 17.37
C ALA A 37 23.01 42.36 16.45
N ILE A 38 23.34 41.62 15.39
CA ILE A 38 24.31 42.06 14.37
C ILE A 38 23.85 43.35 13.69
N ALA A 39 22.56 43.44 13.37
CA ALA A 39 22.00 44.63 12.73
C ALA A 39 22.09 45.86 13.65
N GLU A 40 21.74 45.74 14.92
CA GLU A 40 21.77 46.84 15.87
C GLU A 40 23.22 47.27 16.24
N ILE A 41 24.15 46.31 16.38
CA ILE A 41 25.58 46.61 16.54
C ILE A 41 26.09 47.40 15.34
N GLY A 42 25.80 46.97 14.12
CA GLY A 42 26.18 47.66 12.92
C GLY A 42 25.54 49.06 12.80
N ARG A 43 24.27 49.18 13.20
CA ARG A 43 23.56 50.48 13.24
C ARG A 43 24.23 51.45 14.21
N LEU A 44 24.54 50.99 15.42
CA LEU A 44 25.21 51.78 16.45
C LEU A 44 26.61 52.25 15.98
N THR A 45 27.41 51.33 15.43
CA THR A 45 28.77 51.65 14.98
C THR A 45 28.82 52.67 13.85
N LEU A 46 27.84 52.68 12.95
CA LEU A 46 27.76 53.65 11.86
C LEU A 46 27.09 54.99 12.25
N SER A 47 26.34 55.06 13.32
CA SER A 47 25.70 56.28 13.80
C SER A 47 26.60 57.13 14.68
N LEU A 48 27.69 56.59 15.19
CA LEU A 48 28.62 57.26 16.09
C LEU A 48 29.74 57.97 15.30
N SER A 49 29.61 59.28 15.09
CA SER A 49 30.64 60.11 14.44
C SER A 49 31.87 60.44 15.29
N ASP A 50 31.82 60.27 16.64
CA ASP A 50 32.84 60.75 17.59
C ASP A 50 33.63 59.67 18.32
N GLY A 51 33.50 58.38 17.94
CA GLY A 51 34.34 57.33 18.53
C GLY A 51 34.08 56.96 19.99
N SER A 52 33.07 57.53 20.64
CA SER A 52 32.69 57.18 22.02
C SER A 52 31.74 55.98 22.01
N TYR A 53 32.33 54.81 22.18
CA TYR A 53 31.54 53.56 22.30
C TYR A 53 30.97 53.43 23.71
N GLU A 54 29.62 53.39 23.85
CA GLU A 54 29.00 52.80 25.04
C GLU A 54 29.23 51.30 24.99
N SER A 55 30.33 50.82 25.61
CA SER A 55 30.72 49.43 25.64
C SER A 55 29.57 48.53 26.15
N ASP A 56 28.78 49.04 27.09
CA ASP A 56 27.68 48.31 27.73
C ASP A 56 26.54 47.97 26.75
N THR A 57 26.20 48.90 25.84
CA THR A 57 25.19 48.66 24.81
C THR A 57 25.65 47.66 23.77
N LEU A 58 26.93 47.65 23.38
CA LEU A 58 27.49 46.66 22.46
C LEU A 58 27.47 45.25 23.12
N TRP A 59 27.93 45.14 24.39
CA TRP A 59 27.90 43.89 25.10
C TRP A 59 26.48 43.39 25.38
N PHE A 60 25.51 44.28 25.57
CA PHE A 60 24.10 43.92 25.64
C PHE A 60 23.66 43.18 24.38
N TRP A 61 23.88 43.72 23.16
CA TRP A 61 23.49 43.11 21.92
C TRP A 61 24.25 41.80 21.63
N VAL A 62 25.54 41.72 21.97
CA VAL A 62 26.32 40.47 21.91
C VAL A 62 25.67 39.40 22.78
N THR A 63 25.31 39.75 24.01
CA THR A 63 24.65 38.83 24.94
C THR A 63 23.28 38.38 24.44
N VAL A 64 22.48 39.30 23.91
CA VAL A 64 21.17 38.97 23.28
C VAL A 64 21.35 37.99 22.10
N GLY A 65 22.33 38.27 21.23
CA GLY A 65 22.62 37.41 20.08
C GLY A 65 23.04 35.98 20.49
N LEU A 66 24.00 35.87 21.42
CA LEU A 66 24.51 34.57 21.90
C LEU A 66 23.44 33.79 22.69
N THR A 67 22.69 34.47 23.54
CA THR A 67 21.59 33.85 24.28
C THR A 67 20.48 33.38 23.34
N GLY A 68 20.13 34.22 22.36
CA GLY A 68 19.17 33.87 21.33
C GLY A 68 19.58 32.64 20.51
N ALA A 69 20.85 32.60 20.06
CA ALA A 69 21.37 31.43 19.33
C ALA A 69 21.33 30.15 20.18
N SER A 70 21.77 30.22 21.44
CA SER A 70 21.77 29.09 22.36
C SER A 70 20.35 28.58 22.65
N LEU A 71 19.43 29.50 22.93
CA LEU A 71 18.03 29.15 23.21
C LEU A 71 17.34 28.57 21.98
N ARG A 72 17.62 29.10 20.77
CA ARG A 72 17.14 28.52 19.51
C ARG A 72 17.57 27.08 19.36
N LEU A 73 18.86 26.76 19.61
CA LEU A 73 19.37 25.39 19.50
C LEU A 73 18.63 24.46 20.47
N LEU A 74 18.48 24.84 21.74
CA LEU A 74 17.78 24.05 22.74
C LEU A 74 16.30 23.82 22.37
N LEU A 75 15.60 24.89 22.01
CA LEU A 75 14.19 24.81 21.65
C LEU A 75 13.97 23.97 20.37
N THR A 76 14.84 24.10 19.38
CA THR A 76 14.78 23.29 18.16
C THR A 76 15.03 21.83 18.47
N PHE A 77 16.02 21.52 19.34
CA PHE A 77 16.30 20.15 19.78
C PHE A 77 15.08 19.52 20.47
N PHE A 78 14.48 20.20 21.44
CA PHE A 78 13.30 19.67 22.12
C PHE A 78 12.08 19.56 21.21
N SER A 79 11.84 20.56 20.38
CA SER A 79 10.78 20.52 19.35
C SER A 79 10.93 19.31 18.42
N SER A 80 12.15 19.09 17.91
CA SER A 80 12.45 17.95 17.04
C SER A 80 12.25 16.63 17.76
N ARG A 81 12.81 16.49 18.96
CA ARG A 81 12.71 15.27 19.76
C ARG A 81 11.25 14.90 20.04
N ILE A 82 10.43 15.85 20.50
CA ILE A 82 9.00 15.61 20.78
C ILE A 82 8.26 15.25 19.50
N GLY A 83 8.55 15.94 18.39
CA GLY A 83 7.94 15.66 17.08
C GLY A 83 8.21 14.23 16.60
N HIS A 84 9.48 13.78 16.65
CA HIS A 84 9.86 12.42 16.25
C HIS A 84 9.31 11.34 17.17
N TYR A 85 9.24 11.58 18.49
CA TYR A 85 8.58 10.63 19.40
C TYR A 85 7.08 10.51 19.13
N ALA A 86 6.39 11.63 18.87
CA ALA A 86 4.98 11.61 18.50
C ALA A 86 4.73 10.88 17.18
N ASP A 87 5.62 11.05 16.21
CA ASP A 87 5.61 10.38 14.93
C ASP A 87 5.80 8.86 15.08
N ALA A 88 6.86 8.43 15.78
CA ALA A 88 7.13 7.01 16.00
C ALA A 88 5.96 6.30 16.70
N GLU A 89 5.37 6.94 17.72
CA GLU A 89 4.22 6.41 18.47
C GLU A 89 2.99 6.23 17.59
N ILE A 90 2.63 7.26 16.82
CA ILE A 90 1.40 7.21 16.02
C ILE A 90 1.54 6.29 14.81
N LEU A 91 2.68 6.27 14.13
CA LEU A 91 2.90 5.39 13.00
C LEU A 91 2.95 3.91 13.44
N HIS A 92 3.50 3.62 14.62
CA HIS A 92 3.45 2.29 15.21
C HIS A 92 2.00 1.86 15.46
N ASP A 93 1.19 2.71 16.11
CA ASP A 93 -0.21 2.42 16.39
C ASP A 93 -1.02 2.22 15.09
N ILE A 94 -0.82 3.09 14.08
CA ILE A 94 -1.49 2.94 12.78
C ILE A 94 -1.11 1.63 12.10
N ARG A 95 0.18 1.22 12.11
CA ARG A 95 0.61 -0.07 11.56
C ARG A 95 -0.09 -1.24 12.25
N LEU A 96 -0.14 -1.24 13.57
CA LEU A 96 -0.84 -2.28 14.33
C LEU A 96 -2.33 -2.32 14.02
N ARG A 97 -2.99 -1.16 13.91
CA ARG A 97 -4.41 -1.08 13.52
C ARG A 97 -4.64 -1.64 12.13
N ILE A 98 -3.77 -1.28 11.16
CA ILE A 98 -3.87 -1.82 9.80
C ILE A 98 -3.75 -3.34 9.83
N VAL A 99 -2.72 -3.90 10.48
CA VAL A 99 -2.51 -5.36 10.53
C VAL A 99 -3.69 -6.07 11.18
N ARG A 100 -4.21 -5.55 12.31
CA ARG A 100 -5.40 -6.13 12.97
C ARG A 100 -6.63 -6.04 12.05
N HIS A 101 -6.79 -4.92 11.36
CA HIS A 101 -7.92 -4.73 10.44
C HIS A 101 -7.84 -5.66 9.22
N LEU A 102 -6.64 -5.88 8.68
CA LEU A 102 -6.44 -6.85 7.60
C LEU A 102 -6.85 -8.27 8.00
N GLY A 103 -6.65 -8.65 9.27
CA GLY A 103 -7.05 -9.97 9.78
C GLY A 103 -8.56 -10.23 9.80
N ILE A 104 -9.39 -9.19 9.74
CA ILE A 104 -10.86 -9.31 9.74
C ILE A 104 -11.49 -9.02 8.37
N LEU A 105 -10.70 -8.58 7.38
CA LEU A 105 -11.22 -8.35 6.03
C LEU A 105 -11.46 -9.67 5.30
N PRO A 106 -12.50 -9.73 4.42
CA PRO A 106 -12.79 -10.93 3.64
C PRO A 106 -11.64 -11.26 2.69
N LEU A 107 -11.32 -12.56 2.56
CA LEU A 107 -10.24 -13.03 1.68
C LEU A 107 -10.42 -12.60 0.22
N GLY A 108 -11.66 -12.45 -0.23
CA GLY A 108 -11.98 -11.95 -1.56
C GLY A 108 -11.42 -10.56 -1.87
N TRP A 109 -11.34 -9.69 -0.85
CA TRP A 109 -10.74 -8.36 -1.01
C TRP A 109 -9.25 -8.44 -1.40
N PHE A 110 -8.51 -9.39 -0.80
CA PHE A 110 -7.08 -9.56 -1.09
C PHE A 110 -6.81 -10.06 -2.52
N ARG A 111 -7.67 -10.90 -3.07
CA ARG A 111 -7.51 -11.42 -4.46
C ARG A 111 -7.65 -10.32 -5.51
N TYR A 112 -8.50 -9.33 -5.30
CA TYR A 112 -8.80 -8.31 -6.32
C TYR A 112 -7.89 -7.07 -6.26
N LYS A 113 -7.53 -6.58 -5.07
CA LYS A 113 -6.73 -5.34 -4.90
C LYS A 113 -5.75 -5.38 -3.72
N GLY A 114 -5.75 -6.45 -2.93
CA GLY A 114 -5.23 -6.44 -1.58
C GLY A 114 -3.76 -6.12 -1.44
N SER A 115 -2.88 -6.92 -2.03
CA SER A 115 -1.44 -6.83 -1.74
C SER A 115 -0.81 -5.51 -2.17
N SER A 116 -1.15 -5.01 -3.36
CA SER A 116 -0.61 -3.74 -3.87
C SER A 116 -1.14 -2.53 -3.11
N ALA A 117 -2.43 -2.53 -2.74
CA ALA A 117 -3.05 -1.48 -1.96
C ALA A 117 -2.47 -1.43 -0.53
N VAL A 118 -2.31 -2.60 0.12
CA VAL A 118 -1.68 -2.70 1.45
C VAL A 118 -0.23 -2.23 1.39
N LYS A 119 0.56 -2.69 0.41
CA LYS A 119 1.94 -2.27 0.23
C LYS A 119 2.04 -0.75 0.10
N LYS A 120 1.22 -0.13 -0.76
CA LYS A 120 1.19 1.31 -0.93
C LYS A 120 0.92 2.04 0.38
N VAL A 121 -0.10 1.63 1.15
CA VAL A 121 -0.44 2.26 2.42
C VAL A 121 0.68 2.08 3.44
N MET A 122 1.21 0.87 3.61
CA MET A 122 2.21 0.53 4.63
C MET A 122 3.59 1.16 4.38
N THR A 123 3.93 1.46 3.12
CA THR A 123 5.20 2.09 2.73
C THR A 123 5.01 3.57 2.41
N ASN A 124 4.38 3.89 1.28
CA ASN A 124 4.35 5.25 0.74
C ASN A 124 3.46 6.21 1.57
N ASP A 125 2.22 5.79 1.89
CA ASP A 125 1.30 6.68 2.59
C ASP A 125 1.76 6.94 4.04
N LEU A 126 2.33 5.95 4.73
CA LEU A 126 2.89 6.16 6.07
C LEU A 126 4.15 7.03 6.03
N GLU A 127 4.99 6.93 4.98
CA GLU A 127 6.15 7.80 4.81
C GLU A 127 5.75 9.27 4.58
N GLU A 128 4.75 9.53 3.75
CA GLU A 128 4.22 10.89 3.57
C GLU A 128 3.59 11.44 4.88
N MET A 129 3.01 10.58 5.71
CA MET A 129 2.54 10.96 7.04
C MET A 129 3.70 11.26 7.99
N HIS A 130 4.81 10.48 7.94
CA HIS A 130 6.04 10.78 8.67
C HIS A 130 6.56 12.19 8.34
N GLN A 131 6.71 12.49 7.04
CA GLN A 131 7.17 13.81 6.58
C GLN A 131 6.28 14.94 7.09
N LEU A 132 4.96 14.73 7.14
CA LEU A 132 4.03 15.71 7.68
C LEU A 132 4.23 15.91 9.19
N ILE A 133 4.29 14.83 9.96
CA ILE A 133 4.30 14.85 11.44
C ILE A 133 5.64 15.31 11.96
N ALA A 134 6.73 14.73 11.46
CA ALA A 134 8.08 14.99 11.93
C ALA A 134 8.65 16.33 11.47
N HIS A 135 8.25 16.83 10.30
CA HIS A 135 8.89 17.97 9.66
C HIS A 135 7.92 19.08 9.26
N SER A 136 6.99 18.81 8.34
CA SER A 136 6.25 19.85 7.60
C SER A 136 5.46 20.81 8.51
N LEU A 137 4.86 20.30 9.57
CA LEU A 137 4.04 21.12 10.47
C LEU A 137 4.90 22.14 11.22
N ARG A 138 6.06 21.70 11.75
CA ARG A 138 6.99 22.53 12.51
C ARG A 138 7.68 23.56 11.63
N GLU A 139 8.13 23.15 10.44
CA GLU A 139 8.81 24.01 9.48
C GLU A 139 7.88 25.10 8.94
N THR A 140 6.63 24.75 8.61
CA THR A 140 5.66 25.75 8.12
C THR A 140 5.37 26.81 9.18
N VAL A 141 5.14 26.40 10.44
CA VAL A 141 4.84 27.35 11.51
C VAL A 141 6.09 28.18 11.87
N GLY A 142 7.26 27.55 11.97
CA GLY A 142 8.51 28.25 12.23
C GLY A 142 8.83 29.31 11.18
N ALA A 143 8.68 28.95 9.90
CA ALA A 143 8.88 29.88 8.78
C ALA A 143 7.90 31.06 8.81
N ALA A 144 6.62 30.79 9.07
CA ALA A 144 5.60 31.84 9.19
C ALA A 144 5.93 32.82 10.33
N VAL A 145 6.35 32.31 11.50
CA VAL A 145 6.73 33.14 12.64
C VAL A 145 7.98 33.97 12.34
N ALA A 146 8.99 33.38 11.71
CA ALA A 146 10.21 34.11 11.34
C ALA A 146 9.91 35.27 10.37
N ILE A 147 9.07 35.04 9.36
CA ILE A 147 8.67 36.07 8.40
C ILE A 147 7.87 37.18 9.10
N LEU A 148 6.91 36.82 9.95
CA LEU A 148 6.09 37.80 10.66
C LEU A 148 6.90 38.68 11.59
N ILE A 149 7.77 38.09 12.42
CA ILE A 149 8.59 38.85 13.39
C ILE A 149 9.66 39.67 12.65
N GLY A 150 10.33 39.07 11.66
CA GLY A 150 11.29 39.82 10.83
C GLY A 150 10.67 41.00 10.12
N SER A 151 9.47 40.82 9.54
CA SER A 151 8.72 41.93 8.92
C SER A 151 8.33 43.00 9.94
N ALA A 152 7.85 42.62 11.12
CA ALA A 152 7.49 43.57 12.18
C ALA A 152 8.71 44.37 12.64
N TYR A 153 9.87 43.73 12.82
CA TYR A 153 11.11 44.41 13.16
C TYR A 153 11.52 45.46 12.10
N LEU A 154 11.51 45.08 10.82
CA LEU A 154 11.88 46.00 9.75
C LEU A 154 10.91 47.19 9.62
N LEU A 155 9.61 46.99 9.86
CA LEU A 155 8.63 48.07 9.88
C LEU A 155 8.81 49.05 11.05
N VAL A 156 9.32 48.56 12.19
CA VAL A 156 9.65 49.41 13.34
C VAL A 156 10.89 50.26 13.09
N VAL A 157 11.89 49.73 12.36
CA VAL A 157 13.12 50.46 12.01
C VAL A 157 12.79 51.59 11.03
N ASP A 158 12.21 51.30 9.88
CA ASP A 158 11.65 52.30 8.94
C ASP A 158 10.49 51.65 8.17
N TRP A 159 9.28 52.17 8.37
CA TRP A 159 8.09 51.59 7.76
C TRP A 159 8.08 51.68 6.22
N ARG A 160 8.72 52.71 5.63
CA ARG A 160 8.75 52.91 4.16
C ARG A 160 9.63 51.87 3.50
N LEU A 161 10.86 51.71 3.97
CA LEU A 161 11.81 50.72 3.44
C LEU A 161 11.33 49.30 3.80
N GLY A 162 10.69 49.14 4.99
CA GLY A 162 10.03 47.90 5.41
C GLY A 162 8.93 47.47 4.44
N LEU A 163 8.04 48.37 4.07
CA LEU A 163 6.98 48.06 3.08
C LEU A 163 7.56 47.71 1.71
N ILE A 164 8.62 48.39 1.24
CA ILE A 164 9.29 48.04 -0.01
C ILE A 164 9.87 46.63 0.07
N THR A 165 10.59 46.31 1.14
CA THR A 165 11.18 44.97 1.35
C THR A 165 10.10 43.88 1.39
N ILE A 166 9.02 44.10 2.16
CA ILE A 166 7.90 43.15 2.28
C ILE A 166 7.16 43.02 0.94
N SER A 167 7.04 44.09 0.15
CA SER A 167 6.37 44.01 -1.15
C SER A 167 7.04 43.01 -2.09
N VAL A 168 8.37 42.88 -2.06
CA VAL A 168 9.10 41.87 -2.84
C VAL A 168 8.65 40.45 -2.46
N LEU A 169 8.47 40.17 -1.15
CA LEU A 169 7.99 38.88 -0.67
C LEU A 169 6.55 38.63 -1.09
N VAL A 170 5.70 39.66 -1.06
CA VAL A 170 4.30 39.56 -1.52
C VAL A 170 4.24 39.26 -3.02
N PHE A 171 4.99 40.00 -3.84
CA PHE A 171 5.07 39.73 -5.28
C PHE A 171 5.61 38.31 -5.55
N MET A 172 6.67 37.92 -4.87
CA MET A 172 7.17 36.54 -4.96
C MET A 172 6.08 35.50 -4.66
N PHE A 173 5.32 35.71 -3.58
CA PHE A 173 4.23 34.79 -3.21
C PHE A 173 3.12 34.77 -4.28
N VAL A 174 2.75 35.90 -4.83
CA VAL A 174 1.75 36.00 -5.92
C VAL A 174 2.23 35.24 -7.16
N PHE A 175 3.46 35.46 -7.63
CA PHE A 175 3.99 34.74 -8.80
C PHE A 175 4.14 33.23 -8.52
N TYR A 176 4.53 32.86 -7.30
CA TYR A 176 4.53 31.46 -6.88
C TYR A 176 3.12 30.84 -6.92
N ARG A 177 2.09 31.55 -6.44
CA ARG A 177 0.68 31.11 -6.50
C ARG A 177 0.21 30.96 -7.94
N ILE A 178 0.60 31.87 -8.84
CA ILE A 178 0.30 31.75 -10.27
C ILE A 178 0.98 30.50 -10.85
N ALA A 179 2.27 30.30 -10.56
CA ALA A 179 3.00 29.11 -11.01
C ALA A 179 2.39 27.79 -10.52
N MET A 180 1.82 27.79 -9.31
CA MET A 180 1.21 26.61 -8.70
C MET A 180 -0.29 26.44 -9.00
N ARG A 181 -0.89 27.34 -9.81
CA ARG A 181 -2.35 27.32 -10.08
C ARG A 181 -2.81 26.01 -10.73
N SER A 182 -2.06 25.53 -11.72
CA SER A 182 -2.37 24.30 -12.47
C SER A 182 -1.63 23.06 -11.93
N MET A 183 -0.90 23.18 -10.82
CA MET A 183 -0.07 22.09 -10.27
C MET A 183 -0.86 20.80 -10.07
N THR A 184 -2.11 20.87 -9.59
CA THR A 184 -2.91 19.68 -9.33
C THR A 184 -3.20 18.89 -10.61
N LEU A 185 -3.51 19.59 -11.69
CA LEU A 185 -3.78 18.98 -13.00
C LEU A 185 -2.51 18.36 -13.60
N HIS A 186 -1.41 19.12 -13.59
CA HIS A 186 -0.14 18.63 -14.13
C HIS A 186 0.44 17.49 -13.29
N MET A 187 0.36 17.58 -11.95
CA MET A 187 0.82 16.53 -11.07
C MET A 187 0.05 15.22 -11.27
N SER A 188 -1.27 15.28 -11.47
CA SER A 188 -2.05 14.07 -11.76
C SER A 188 -1.65 13.41 -13.09
N LYS A 189 -1.36 14.22 -14.13
CA LYS A 189 -0.86 13.73 -15.42
C LYS A 189 0.55 13.11 -15.29
N LEU A 190 1.44 13.77 -14.55
CA LEU A 190 2.80 13.27 -14.29
C LEU A 190 2.78 11.96 -13.52
N LEU A 191 2.02 11.86 -12.43
CA LEU A 191 1.88 10.62 -11.66
C LEU A 191 1.28 9.48 -12.48
N ALA A 192 0.31 9.78 -13.35
CA ALA A 192 -0.26 8.79 -14.26
C ALA A 192 0.77 8.32 -15.32
N ALA A 193 1.61 9.23 -15.82
CA ALA A 193 2.68 8.89 -16.76
C ALA A 193 3.81 8.09 -16.07
N GLU A 194 4.19 8.45 -14.84
CA GLU A 194 5.15 7.72 -14.02
C GLU A 194 4.68 6.29 -13.71
N ALA A 195 3.39 6.12 -13.38
CA ALA A 195 2.79 4.80 -13.19
C ALA A 195 2.87 3.95 -14.47
N ARG A 196 2.72 4.56 -15.68
CA ARG A 196 2.90 3.84 -16.95
C ARG A 196 4.37 3.42 -17.18
N ILE A 197 5.34 4.28 -16.83
CA ILE A 197 6.76 3.91 -16.89
C ILE A 197 7.03 2.73 -15.97
N SER A 198 6.57 2.81 -14.71
CA SER A 198 6.74 1.73 -13.74
C SER A 198 6.12 0.42 -14.22
N SER A 199 4.89 0.47 -14.75
CA SER A 199 4.22 -0.71 -15.31
C SER A 199 4.98 -1.30 -16.50
N ALA A 200 5.45 -0.46 -17.43
CA ALA A 200 6.23 -0.91 -18.59
C ALA A 200 7.60 -1.49 -18.19
N SER A 201 8.22 -0.96 -17.12
CA SER A 201 9.47 -1.49 -16.58
C SER A 201 9.28 -2.87 -15.98
N VAL A 202 8.21 -3.08 -15.19
CA VAL A 202 7.86 -4.38 -14.61
C VAL A 202 7.54 -5.38 -15.72
N GLU A 203 6.69 -5.00 -16.70
CA GLU A 203 6.38 -5.84 -17.86
C GLU A 203 7.64 -6.27 -18.62
N TYR A 204 8.60 -5.34 -18.80
CA TYR A 204 9.88 -5.65 -19.45
C TYR A 204 10.74 -6.60 -18.62
N ALA A 205 10.82 -6.39 -17.30
CA ALA A 205 11.59 -7.24 -16.40
C ALA A 205 11.01 -8.66 -16.30
N ASP A 206 9.70 -8.78 -16.13
CA ASP A 206 9.00 -10.06 -16.05
C ASP A 206 9.04 -10.82 -17.39
N GLY A 207 8.97 -10.09 -18.51
CA GLY A 207 9.03 -10.65 -19.86
C GLY A 207 10.45 -10.80 -20.43
N ILE A 208 11.51 -10.56 -19.67
CA ILE A 208 12.88 -10.51 -20.20
C ILE A 208 13.33 -11.84 -20.83
N SER A 209 12.89 -12.97 -20.30
CA SER A 209 13.16 -14.29 -20.86
C SER A 209 12.55 -14.45 -22.26
N ILE A 210 11.29 -14.02 -22.43
CA ILE A 210 10.58 -14.04 -23.72
C ILE A 210 11.29 -13.11 -24.71
N VAL A 211 11.65 -11.89 -24.25
CA VAL A 211 12.37 -10.91 -25.06
C VAL A 211 13.69 -11.45 -25.58
N LYS A 212 14.46 -12.12 -24.71
CA LYS A 212 15.75 -12.72 -25.08
C LYS A 212 15.61 -13.93 -25.99
N THR A 213 14.58 -14.77 -25.76
CA THR A 213 14.37 -16.00 -26.53
C THR A 213 13.83 -15.72 -27.93
N PHE A 214 12.89 -14.80 -28.06
CA PHE A 214 12.18 -14.54 -29.31
C PHE A 214 12.61 -13.26 -30.05
N GLY A 215 13.58 -12.52 -29.51
CA GLY A 215 14.08 -11.29 -30.14
C GLY A 215 13.06 -10.15 -30.21
N THR A 216 11.98 -10.20 -29.42
CA THR A 216 10.89 -9.23 -29.42
C THR A 216 11.18 -7.94 -28.65
N GLY A 217 12.43 -7.73 -28.24
CA GLY A 217 12.89 -6.58 -27.43
C GLY A 217 12.51 -5.22 -28.02
N GLY A 218 12.45 -5.09 -29.34
CA GLY A 218 12.07 -3.85 -30.02
C GLY A 218 10.66 -3.36 -29.67
N ARG A 219 9.66 -4.25 -29.60
CA ARG A 219 8.28 -3.88 -29.31
C ARG A 219 8.08 -3.46 -27.84
N MET A 220 8.68 -4.18 -26.89
CA MET A 220 8.61 -3.84 -25.47
C MET A 220 9.38 -2.56 -25.17
N MET A 221 10.56 -2.40 -25.79
CA MET A 221 11.33 -1.16 -25.70
C MET A 221 10.56 0.04 -26.26
N GLN A 222 9.80 -0.13 -27.35
CA GLN A 222 8.94 0.92 -27.89
C GLN A 222 7.82 1.32 -26.92
N ARG A 223 7.21 0.38 -26.18
CA ARG A 223 6.20 0.69 -25.14
C ARG A 223 6.82 1.49 -24.01
N PHE A 224 8.00 1.07 -23.54
CA PHE A 224 8.75 1.81 -22.51
C PHE A 224 9.11 3.21 -23.00
N ALA A 225 9.71 3.32 -24.19
CA ALA A 225 10.08 4.61 -24.80
C ALA A 225 8.86 5.53 -24.96
N LYS A 226 7.69 5.00 -25.36
CA LYS A 226 6.44 5.75 -25.45
C LYS A 226 5.99 6.26 -24.07
N ALA A 227 6.09 5.45 -23.02
CA ALA A 227 5.73 5.87 -21.66
C ALA A 227 6.66 6.98 -21.16
N VAL A 228 7.96 6.90 -21.47
CA VAL A 228 8.95 7.96 -21.17
C VAL A 228 8.64 9.23 -21.96
N ASP A 229 8.32 9.12 -23.25
CA ASP A 229 7.93 10.27 -24.10
C ASP A 229 6.67 10.97 -23.57
N GLU A 230 5.64 10.21 -23.18
CA GLU A 230 4.42 10.76 -22.55
C GLU A 230 4.73 11.50 -21.24
N HIS A 231 5.63 10.95 -20.40
CA HIS A 231 6.08 11.64 -19.19
C HIS A 231 6.85 12.92 -19.52
N THR A 232 7.76 12.86 -20.50
CA THR A 232 8.53 14.03 -20.96
C THR A 232 7.61 15.11 -21.51
N LYS A 233 6.61 14.75 -22.31
CA LYS A 233 5.59 15.69 -22.82
C LYS A 233 4.76 16.32 -21.71
N ALA A 234 4.35 15.53 -20.72
CA ALA A 234 3.61 16.05 -19.56
C ALA A 234 4.47 17.03 -18.74
N MET A 235 5.75 16.72 -18.53
CA MET A 235 6.72 17.60 -17.86
C MET A 235 6.96 18.87 -18.67
N ALA A 236 7.20 18.75 -19.97
CA ALA A 236 7.42 19.89 -20.86
C ALA A 236 6.21 20.83 -20.91
N ALA A 237 5.00 20.29 -20.94
CA ALA A 237 3.77 21.08 -20.88
C ALA A 237 3.66 21.86 -19.58
N TRP A 238 3.95 21.23 -18.42
CA TRP A 238 3.96 21.91 -17.13
C TRP A 238 5.02 23.01 -17.07
N VAL A 239 6.26 22.69 -17.46
CA VAL A 239 7.36 23.67 -17.49
C VAL A 239 7.03 24.83 -18.45
N SER A 240 6.48 24.55 -19.64
CA SER A 240 6.09 25.57 -20.61
C SER A 240 5.05 26.55 -20.06
N GLU A 241 4.04 26.03 -19.34
CA GLU A 241 2.99 26.86 -18.72
C GLU A 241 3.53 27.70 -17.55
N THR A 242 4.46 27.14 -16.76
CA THR A 242 4.91 27.77 -15.51
C THR A 242 6.24 28.52 -15.62
N LYS A 243 6.97 28.42 -16.76
CA LYS A 243 8.35 28.91 -16.91
C LYS A 243 8.55 30.38 -16.52
N TYR A 244 7.67 31.28 -16.97
CA TYR A 244 7.82 32.71 -16.67
C TYR A 244 7.44 33.01 -15.21
N SER A 245 6.31 32.51 -14.72
CA SER A 245 5.88 32.75 -13.34
C SER A 245 6.85 32.15 -12.32
N SER A 246 7.38 30.94 -12.61
CA SER A 246 8.39 30.30 -11.76
C SER A 246 9.73 31.01 -11.81
N ALA A 247 10.14 31.53 -13.00
CA ALA A 247 11.38 32.27 -13.15
C ALA A 247 11.30 33.59 -12.39
N ILE A 248 10.20 34.34 -12.52
CA ILE A 248 9.98 35.59 -11.78
C ILE A 248 9.91 35.32 -10.27
N ALA A 249 9.17 34.26 -9.84
CA ALA A 249 9.12 33.91 -8.43
C ALA A 249 10.51 33.60 -7.85
N ARG A 250 11.34 32.85 -8.59
CA ARG A 250 12.73 32.55 -8.19
C ARG A 250 13.63 33.78 -8.20
N LEU A 251 13.48 34.65 -9.19
CA LEU A 251 14.21 35.91 -9.22
C LEU A 251 13.89 36.76 -7.98
N LEU A 252 12.61 36.93 -7.66
CA LEU A 252 12.16 37.65 -6.48
C LEU A 252 12.55 36.98 -5.16
N ALA A 253 12.70 35.64 -5.13
CA ALA A 253 13.22 34.90 -3.99
C ALA A 253 14.73 34.96 -3.83
N SER A 254 15.45 35.54 -4.82
CA SER A 254 16.90 35.65 -4.75
C SER A 254 17.31 36.71 -3.72
N GLU A 255 18.28 36.39 -2.89
CA GLU A 255 18.90 37.31 -1.95
C GLU A 255 19.46 38.56 -2.67
N MET A 256 20.00 38.40 -3.87
CA MET A 256 20.50 39.49 -4.70
C MET A 256 19.41 40.48 -5.14
N THR A 257 18.20 40.00 -5.39
CA THR A 257 17.06 40.87 -5.74
C THR A 257 16.67 41.75 -4.55
N ILE A 258 16.53 41.13 -3.35
CA ILE A 258 16.23 41.92 -2.15
C ILE A 258 17.37 42.85 -1.80
N PHE A 259 18.62 42.39 -1.89
CA PHE A 259 19.79 43.24 -1.71
C PHE A 259 19.74 44.43 -2.66
N GLY A 260 19.52 44.23 -3.97
CA GLY A 260 19.44 45.32 -4.96
C GLY A 260 18.31 46.30 -4.66
N VAL A 261 17.10 45.78 -4.34
CA VAL A 261 15.94 46.64 -4.02
C VAL A 261 16.19 47.45 -2.75
N VAL A 262 16.71 46.83 -1.69
CA VAL A 262 17.02 47.48 -0.41
C VAL A 262 18.12 48.51 -0.60
N MET A 263 19.20 48.17 -1.31
CA MET A 263 20.31 49.11 -1.56
C MET A 263 19.87 50.32 -2.38
N VAL A 264 19.17 50.11 -3.51
CA VAL A 264 18.75 51.23 -4.36
C VAL A 264 17.75 52.14 -3.63
N SER A 265 16.69 51.55 -3.04
CA SER A 265 15.67 52.36 -2.34
C SER A 265 16.21 52.99 -1.06
N GLY A 266 17.03 52.26 -0.30
CA GLY A 266 17.64 52.75 0.93
C GLY A 266 18.63 53.90 0.67
N LEU A 267 19.51 53.78 -0.33
CA LEU A 267 20.41 54.86 -0.70
C LEU A 267 19.66 56.13 -1.20
N LEU A 268 18.53 55.96 -1.88
CA LEU A 268 17.67 57.09 -2.24
C LEU A 268 17.09 57.78 -0.99
N PHE A 269 16.68 57.04 0.02
CA PHE A 269 16.20 57.58 1.28
C PHE A 269 17.33 58.23 2.10
N VAL A 270 18.52 57.66 2.12
CA VAL A 270 19.70 58.28 2.73
C VAL A 270 20.06 59.59 2.04
N ARG A 271 20.10 59.63 0.70
CA ARG A 271 20.37 60.83 -0.07
C ARG A 271 19.35 61.96 0.16
N SER A 272 18.08 61.59 0.38
CA SER A 272 17.02 62.56 0.71
C SER A 272 17.06 63.03 2.17
N GLY A 273 17.97 62.52 2.99
CA GLY A 273 18.05 62.83 4.41
C GLY A 273 16.95 62.21 5.28
N SER A 274 16.15 61.28 4.70
CA SER A 274 15.03 60.69 5.40
C SER A 274 15.36 59.38 6.12
N LEU A 275 16.53 58.79 5.91
CA LEU A 275 17.05 57.59 6.54
C LEU A 275 18.53 57.76 6.88
N SER A 276 19.01 57.23 8.01
CA SER A 276 20.44 57.20 8.31
C SER A 276 21.13 55.99 7.62
N MET A 277 22.45 56.09 7.39
CA MET A 277 23.22 55.00 6.81
C MET A 277 23.22 53.77 7.70
N GLY A 278 23.18 53.94 9.04
CA GLY A 278 23.08 52.89 10.01
C GLY A 278 21.74 52.13 9.92
N ASP A 279 20.64 52.86 9.65
CA ASP A 279 19.29 52.23 9.55
C ASP A 279 19.15 51.33 8.33
N LEU A 280 20.11 51.34 7.38
CA LEU A 280 20.14 50.40 6.25
C LEU A 280 20.56 48.98 6.65
N ILE A 281 21.41 48.84 7.67
CA ILE A 281 21.99 47.56 8.11
C ILE A 281 20.93 46.51 8.50
N PRO A 282 19.89 46.83 9.32
CA PRO A 282 18.82 45.92 9.59
C PRO A 282 18.18 45.30 8.35
N PHE A 283 17.98 46.06 7.31
CA PHE A 283 17.39 45.58 6.05
C PHE A 283 18.34 44.67 5.27
N LEU A 284 19.66 44.94 5.33
CA LEU A 284 20.68 44.10 4.70
C LEU A 284 20.88 42.78 5.44
N VAL A 285 20.77 42.76 6.77
CA VAL A 285 21.00 41.56 7.58
C VAL A 285 19.73 40.73 7.69
N VAL A 286 18.62 41.33 8.12
CA VAL A 286 17.36 40.59 8.35
C VAL A 286 16.56 40.46 7.05
N GLY A 287 16.46 41.55 6.26
CA GLY A 287 15.63 41.57 5.05
C GLY A 287 16.11 40.58 3.98
N ILE A 288 17.43 40.50 3.75
CA ILE A 288 18.02 39.58 2.76
C ILE A 288 17.82 38.12 3.18
N GLY A 289 17.85 37.83 4.49
CA GLY A 289 17.65 36.48 5.01
C GLY A 289 16.18 35.99 4.98
N MET A 290 15.19 36.87 4.82
CA MET A 290 13.77 36.47 4.87
C MET A 290 13.34 35.47 3.78
N PRO A 291 13.79 35.52 2.53
CA PRO A 291 13.42 34.53 1.52
C PRO A 291 13.84 33.13 1.85
N THR A 292 14.94 32.95 2.58
CA THR A 292 15.42 31.61 2.97
C THR A 292 14.42 30.86 3.87
N SER A 293 13.56 31.60 4.60
CA SER A 293 12.47 31.03 5.40
C SER A 293 11.25 30.60 4.56
N ILE A 294 11.12 31.09 3.32
CA ILE A 294 9.95 30.81 2.49
C ILE A 294 10.03 29.42 1.87
N VAL A 295 11.22 28.93 1.51
CA VAL A 295 11.42 27.60 0.92
C VAL A 295 10.94 26.50 1.88
N PRO A 296 11.31 26.46 3.16
CA PRO A 296 10.74 25.54 4.14
C PRO A 296 9.21 25.66 4.28
N ALA A 297 8.66 26.88 4.24
CA ALA A 297 7.21 27.07 4.28
C ALA A 297 6.49 26.44 3.07
N ILE A 298 7.09 26.57 1.88
CA ILE A 298 6.57 25.94 0.66
C ILE A 298 6.61 24.42 0.77
N HIS A 299 7.75 23.84 1.13
CA HIS A 299 7.90 22.40 1.28
C HIS A 299 6.99 21.86 2.38
N GLY A 300 6.89 22.56 3.50
CA GLY A 300 5.97 22.21 4.58
C GLY A 300 4.51 22.21 4.13
N SER A 301 4.08 23.21 3.34
CA SER A 301 2.72 23.27 2.79
C SER A 301 2.41 22.11 1.83
N GLN A 302 3.39 21.68 1.03
CA GLN A 302 3.29 20.51 0.15
C GLN A 302 3.20 19.23 0.97
N GLY A 303 4.04 19.07 2.00
CA GLY A 303 4.00 17.95 2.94
C GLY A 303 2.65 17.84 3.66
N LEU A 304 2.09 18.97 4.12
CA LEU A 304 0.74 19.03 4.70
C LEU A 304 -0.33 18.51 3.73
N ARG A 305 -0.25 18.87 2.46
CA ARG A 305 -1.19 18.42 1.43
C ARG A 305 -1.06 16.92 1.14
N LYS A 306 0.18 16.43 0.93
CA LYS A 306 0.46 15.01 0.70
C LYS A 306 0.04 14.15 1.89
N GLY A 307 0.45 14.52 3.09
CA GLY A 307 0.08 13.80 4.30
C GLY A 307 -1.43 13.76 4.57
N ARG A 308 -2.20 14.81 4.18
CA ARG A 308 -3.67 14.77 4.22
C ARG A 308 -4.26 13.74 3.26
N LEU A 309 -3.71 13.63 2.06
CA LEU A 309 -4.15 12.63 1.08
C LEU A 309 -3.83 11.22 1.57
N SER A 310 -2.62 11.00 2.08
CA SER A 310 -2.17 9.72 2.62
C SER A 310 -2.97 9.30 3.86
N ALA A 311 -3.29 10.24 4.76
CA ALA A 311 -4.19 9.99 5.87
C ALA A 311 -5.59 9.54 5.40
N GLY A 312 -6.09 10.11 4.30
CA GLY A 312 -7.32 9.66 3.66
C GLY A 312 -7.24 8.23 3.12
N ASN A 313 -6.12 7.84 2.51
CA ASN A 313 -5.89 6.47 2.02
C ASN A 313 -5.85 5.46 3.19
N VAL A 314 -5.13 5.80 4.26
CA VAL A 314 -5.07 4.99 5.50
C VAL A 314 -6.48 4.82 6.08
N GLU A 315 -7.22 5.91 6.23
CA GLU A 315 -8.58 5.86 6.77
C GLU A 315 -9.53 5.07 5.87
N ASN A 316 -9.43 5.20 4.55
CA ASN A 316 -10.22 4.42 3.60
C ASN A 316 -9.94 2.92 3.73
N LEU A 317 -8.70 2.52 4.01
CA LEU A 317 -8.35 1.13 4.28
C LEU A 317 -8.98 0.67 5.61
N LEU A 318 -8.81 1.44 6.68
CA LEU A 318 -9.34 1.12 8.01
C LEU A 318 -10.88 1.14 8.10
N ASN A 319 -11.55 1.86 7.21
CA ASN A 319 -13.01 1.93 7.13
C ASN A 319 -13.63 0.86 6.20
N ARG A 320 -12.82 -0.02 5.61
CA ARG A 320 -13.35 -1.17 4.87
C ARG A 320 -14.11 -2.08 5.82
N LYS A 321 -15.36 -2.34 5.47
CA LYS A 321 -16.21 -3.17 6.32
C LYS A 321 -15.78 -4.64 6.20
N PRO A 322 -15.59 -5.34 7.32
CA PRO A 322 -15.51 -6.80 7.32
C PRO A 322 -16.85 -7.39 6.89
N LEU A 323 -16.87 -8.69 6.57
CA LEU A 323 -18.13 -9.39 6.45
C LEU A 323 -18.86 -9.35 7.81
N PRO A 324 -20.19 -9.15 7.80
CA PRO A 324 -20.94 -9.11 9.05
C PRO A 324 -20.85 -10.45 9.78
N GLU A 325 -20.45 -10.42 11.05
CA GLU A 325 -20.54 -11.59 11.92
C GLU A 325 -21.99 -11.78 12.38
N PRO A 326 -22.46 -13.03 12.51
CA PRO A 326 -23.83 -13.32 12.89
C PRO A 326 -24.14 -12.86 14.31
N LEU A 327 -25.30 -12.25 14.51
CA LEU A 327 -25.81 -11.90 15.86
C LEU A 327 -26.35 -13.12 16.60
N GLN A 328 -26.85 -14.13 15.88
CA GLN A 328 -27.30 -15.41 16.40
C GLN A 328 -26.53 -16.51 15.70
N PHE A 329 -25.94 -17.39 16.49
CA PHE A 329 -25.14 -18.50 15.98
C PHE A 329 -26.02 -19.71 15.72
N GLN A 330 -25.87 -20.29 14.53
CA GLN A 330 -26.42 -21.60 14.21
C GLN A 330 -25.33 -22.67 14.32
N THR A 331 -25.72 -23.87 14.79
CA THR A 331 -24.83 -25.03 14.85
C THR A 331 -25.05 -25.91 13.62
N MET A 332 -23.96 -26.38 13.04
CA MET A 332 -23.98 -27.32 11.94
C MET A 332 -24.39 -28.71 12.45
N ASN A 333 -25.43 -29.30 11.86
CA ASN A 333 -25.84 -30.68 12.12
C ASN A 333 -25.34 -31.61 11.02
N GLY A 334 -24.05 -31.97 11.06
CA GLY A 334 -23.37 -32.67 9.98
C GLY A 334 -22.71 -31.77 8.97
N TYR A 335 -22.31 -32.33 7.80
CA TYR A 335 -21.48 -31.66 6.81
C TYR A 335 -22.05 -31.73 5.39
N GLN A 336 -23.38 -31.91 5.27
CA GLN A 336 -24.08 -31.75 4.00
C GLN A 336 -23.99 -30.28 3.58
N ILE A 337 -23.61 -30.02 2.32
CA ILE A 337 -23.51 -28.68 1.78
C ILE A 337 -24.65 -28.46 0.79
N SER A 338 -25.41 -27.37 0.96
CA SER A 338 -26.51 -27.04 0.07
C SER A 338 -26.42 -25.60 -0.42
N PHE A 339 -26.51 -25.43 -1.72
CA PHE A 339 -26.63 -24.14 -2.41
C PHE A 339 -28.10 -24.02 -2.86
N ASN A 340 -28.80 -22.98 -2.38
CA ASN A 340 -30.21 -22.76 -2.65
C ASN A 340 -30.38 -21.43 -3.40
N ASP A 341 -30.72 -21.50 -4.69
CA ASP A 341 -30.93 -20.36 -5.61
C ASP A 341 -29.79 -19.33 -5.57
N VAL A 342 -28.55 -19.81 -5.48
CA VAL A 342 -27.39 -18.97 -5.29
C VAL A 342 -27.09 -18.19 -6.56
N SER A 343 -27.08 -16.85 -6.45
CA SER A 343 -26.61 -15.94 -7.48
C SER A 343 -25.52 -15.03 -6.93
N PHE A 344 -24.51 -14.73 -7.75
CA PHE A 344 -23.36 -13.94 -7.31
C PHE A 344 -22.78 -13.06 -8.42
N ALA A 345 -22.41 -11.83 -8.03
CA ALA A 345 -21.66 -10.85 -8.83
C ALA A 345 -20.55 -10.23 -8.02
N TYR A 346 -19.32 -10.12 -8.56
CA TYR A 346 -18.18 -9.47 -7.88
C TYR A 346 -18.36 -7.96 -7.71
N ASP A 347 -18.99 -7.32 -8.69
CA ASP A 347 -19.22 -5.86 -8.75
C ASP A 347 -20.68 -5.48 -8.43
N GLY A 348 -21.52 -6.46 -8.09
CA GLY A 348 -22.95 -6.28 -7.86
C GLY A 348 -23.79 -6.06 -9.13
N GLN A 349 -23.17 -6.03 -10.32
CA GLN A 349 -23.88 -5.78 -11.61
C GLN A 349 -23.80 -6.98 -12.55
N ASN A 350 -22.60 -7.51 -12.76
CA ASN A 350 -22.36 -8.61 -13.70
C ASN A 350 -22.47 -9.95 -12.99
N MET A 351 -23.57 -10.67 -13.19
CA MET A 351 -23.81 -11.99 -12.58
C MET A 351 -22.86 -13.03 -13.13
N VAL A 352 -21.99 -13.56 -12.28
CA VAL A 352 -21.07 -14.66 -12.58
C VAL A 352 -21.71 -16.01 -12.29
N MET A 353 -22.59 -16.10 -11.28
CA MET A 353 -23.38 -17.28 -10.95
C MET A 353 -24.85 -16.91 -10.94
N LYS A 354 -25.70 -17.79 -11.49
CA LYS A 354 -27.14 -17.54 -11.72
C LYS A 354 -27.94 -18.74 -11.23
N ASN A 355 -28.71 -18.58 -10.16
CA ASN A 355 -29.67 -19.56 -9.63
C ASN A 355 -29.09 -20.97 -9.48
N ILE A 356 -27.93 -21.09 -8.83
CA ILE A 356 -27.28 -22.38 -8.55
C ILE A 356 -28.03 -23.12 -7.46
N ASN A 357 -28.49 -24.31 -7.76
CA ASN A 357 -29.07 -25.29 -6.85
C ASN A 357 -28.21 -26.54 -6.87
N LEU A 358 -27.56 -26.88 -5.74
CA LEU A 358 -26.63 -27.99 -5.62
C LEU A 358 -26.64 -28.54 -4.18
N THR A 359 -26.67 -29.84 -4.04
CA THR A 359 -26.45 -30.52 -2.77
C THR A 359 -25.24 -31.44 -2.89
N CYS A 360 -24.30 -31.35 -1.93
CA CYS A 360 -23.16 -32.24 -1.79
C CYS A 360 -23.38 -33.08 -0.50
N GLU A 361 -23.51 -34.39 -0.66
CA GLU A 361 -23.78 -35.30 0.46
C GLU A 361 -22.53 -35.48 1.35
N PRO A 362 -22.71 -35.72 2.66
CA PRO A 362 -21.58 -35.96 3.56
C PRO A 362 -20.77 -37.19 3.14
N GLY A 363 -19.43 -37.05 3.16
CA GLY A 363 -18.53 -38.16 2.85
C GLY A 363 -18.42 -38.52 1.36
N THR A 364 -18.97 -37.69 0.46
CA THR A 364 -18.93 -37.90 -0.99
C THR A 364 -18.02 -36.91 -1.70
N VAL A 365 -17.61 -37.25 -2.92
CA VAL A 365 -16.81 -36.42 -3.81
C VAL A 365 -17.71 -35.80 -4.88
N THR A 366 -17.86 -34.49 -4.84
CA THR A 366 -18.56 -33.69 -5.87
C THR A 366 -17.55 -32.97 -6.76
N ALA A 367 -17.53 -33.30 -8.04
CA ALA A 367 -16.65 -32.67 -9.03
C ALA A 367 -17.33 -31.52 -9.77
N LEU A 368 -16.71 -30.36 -9.80
CA LEU A 368 -17.14 -29.19 -10.58
C LEU A 368 -16.34 -29.12 -11.88
N VAL A 369 -17.01 -29.24 -13.02
CA VAL A 369 -16.41 -29.24 -14.36
C VAL A 369 -17.09 -28.22 -15.28
N GLY A 370 -16.43 -27.85 -16.37
CA GLY A 370 -16.98 -26.91 -17.35
C GLY A 370 -15.89 -26.09 -18.04
N PRO A 371 -16.23 -25.27 -19.01
CA PRO A 371 -15.28 -24.39 -19.73
C PRO A 371 -14.52 -23.43 -18.79
N SER A 372 -13.39 -22.91 -19.26
CA SER A 372 -12.69 -21.83 -18.54
C SER A 372 -13.61 -20.59 -18.46
N GLY A 373 -13.69 -19.99 -17.28
CA GLY A 373 -14.56 -18.83 -17.05
C GLY A 373 -16.01 -19.18 -16.67
N ALA A 374 -16.42 -20.44 -16.67
CA ALA A 374 -17.80 -20.84 -16.33
C ALA A 374 -18.24 -20.57 -14.87
N GLY A 375 -17.32 -20.17 -13.97
CA GLY A 375 -17.63 -19.82 -12.58
C GLY A 375 -17.28 -20.89 -11.53
N LYS A 376 -16.62 -22.00 -11.88
CA LYS A 376 -16.26 -23.11 -10.98
C LYS A 376 -15.50 -22.65 -9.72
N SER A 377 -14.40 -21.94 -9.89
CA SER A 377 -13.61 -21.41 -8.77
C SER A 377 -14.37 -20.34 -7.99
N THR A 378 -15.29 -19.61 -8.63
CA THR A 378 -16.18 -18.68 -7.94
C THR A 378 -17.09 -19.43 -6.98
N LEU A 379 -17.76 -20.50 -7.44
CA LEU A 379 -18.66 -21.31 -6.60
C LEU A 379 -17.91 -21.90 -5.39
N ALA A 380 -16.72 -22.46 -5.62
CA ALA A 380 -15.89 -23.00 -4.55
C ALA A 380 -15.43 -21.93 -3.53
N ASN A 381 -15.18 -20.69 -3.98
CA ASN A 381 -14.79 -19.58 -3.10
C ASN A 381 -15.96 -18.98 -2.29
N LEU A 382 -17.21 -19.24 -2.68
CA LEU A 382 -18.37 -18.81 -1.90
C LEU A 382 -18.55 -19.66 -0.64
N LEU A 383 -18.17 -20.93 -0.67
CA LEU A 383 -18.36 -21.85 0.47
C LEU A 383 -17.55 -21.43 1.72
N PRO A 384 -16.25 -21.08 1.64
CA PRO A 384 -15.51 -20.54 2.79
C PRO A 384 -15.88 -19.09 3.12
N ARG A 385 -16.93 -18.57 2.50
CA ARG A 385 -17.42 -17.20 2.68
C ARG A 385 -16.35 -16.14 2.41
N PHE A 386 -15.58 -16.30 1.31
CA PHE A 386 -14.68 -15.23 0.85
C PHE A 386 -15.47 -14.04 0.34
N TYR A 387 -16.69 -14.26 -0.07
CA TYR A 387 -17.71 -13.31 -0.47
C TYR A 387 -19.07 -13.76 0.04
N ASP A 388 -19.96 -12.84 0.36
CA ASP A 388 -21.37 -13.17 0.57
C ASP A 388 -22.07 -13.27 -0.79
N VAL A 389 -23.06 -14.15 -0.90
CA VAL A 389 -23.88 -14.31 -2.11
C VAL A 389 -24.72 -13.05 -2.37
N THR A 390 -25.00 -12.75 -3.63
CA THR A 390 -25.86 -11.62 -4.01
C THR A 390 -27.33 -11.96 -3.77
N ALA A 391 -27.73 -13.21 -4.03
CA ALA A 391 -29.06 -13.75 -3.74
C ALA A 391 -28.96 -15.23 -3.40
N GLY A 392 -29.96 -15.76 -2.73
CA GLY A 392 -29.99 -17.14 -2.25
C GLY A 392 -29.23 -17.37 -0.95
N SER A 393 -28.91 -18.64 -0.66
CA SER A 393 -28.20 -19.03 0.55
C SER A 393 -27.33 -20.26 0.32
N ILE A 394 -26.24 -20.36 1.10
CA ILE A 394 -25.40 -21.56 1.19
C ILE A 394 -25.49 -22.05 2.63
N SER A 395 -25.73 -23.34 2.83
CA SER A 395 -25.83 -23.94 4.16
C SER A 395 -24.91 -25.15 4.30
N ILE A 396 -24.44 -25.39 5.53
CA ILE A 396 -23.68 -26.58 5.94
C ILE A 396 -24.38 -27.19 7.11
N GLY A 397 -24.78 -28.46 6.98
CA GLY A 397 -25.56 -29.18 8.01
C GLY A 397 -26.83 -28.43 8.41
N GLY A 398 -27.51 -27.81 7.45
CA GLY A 398 -28.73 -27.00 7.65
C GLY A 398 -28.52 -25.59 8.17
N ALA A 399 -27.31 -25.20 8.59
CA ALA A 399 -26.99 -23.85 9.05
C ALA A 399 -26.50 -22.98 7.88
N ASP A 400 -27.09 -21.80 7.69
CA ASP A 400 -26.59 -20.82 6.71
C ASP A 400 -25.17 -20.40 7.08
N ILE A 401 -24.24 -20.40 6.12
CA ILE A 401 -22.84 -20.03 6.36
C ILE A 401 -22.69 -18.61 6.92
N ARG A 402 -23.65 -17.71 6.68
CA ARG A 402 -23.71 -16.37 7.25
C ARG A 402 -24.08 -16.36 8.74
N SER A 403 -24.68 -17.45 9.23
CA SER A 403 -25.05 -17.64 10.63
C SER A 403 -24.04 -18.49 11.42
N ILE A 404 -22.95 -18.93 10.78
CA ILE A 404 -21.85 -19.67 11.41
C ILE A 404 -20.72 -18.66 11.69
N PRO A 405 -20.13 -18.65 12.92
CA PRO A 405 -18.95 -17.84 13.21
C PRO A 405 -17.80 -18.15 12.24
N SER A 406 -17.13 -17.14 11.71
CA SER A 406 -16.10 -17.29 10.65
C SER A 406 -14.98 -18.27 11.04
N ASN A 407 -14.57 -18.28 12.31
CA ASN A 407 -13.56 -19.21 12.81
C ASN A 407 -14.05 -20.67 12.78
N ARG A 408 -15.32 -20.93 13.13
CA ARG A 408 -15.92 -22.29 13.08
C ARG A 408 -16.13 -22.73 11.64
N LEU A 409 -16.61 -21.84 10.78
CA LEU A 409 -16.77 -22.12 9.36
C LEU A 409 -15.45 -22.55 8.73
N LEU A 410 -14.41 -21.75 8.89
CA LEU A 410 -13.09 -22.02 8.31
C LEU A 410 -12.39 -23.23 8.94
N SER A 411 -12.59 -23.51 10.23
CA SER A 411 -12.04 -24.72 10.87
C SER A 411 -12.75 -26.00 10.43
N SER A 412 -13.96 -25.92 9.87
CA SER A 412 -14.68 -27.07 9.34
C SER A 412 -14.24 -27.49 7.93
N MET A 413 -13.36 -26.71 7.29
CA MET A 413 -12.94 -26.97 5.91
C MET A 413 -11.43 -26.79 5.71
N SER A 414 -10.88 -27.55 4.77
CA SER A 414 -9.52 -27.39 4.26
C SER A 414 -9.55 -26.98 2.80
N LEU A 415 -8.70 -26.02 2.44
CA LEU A 415 -8.58 -25.53 1.08
C LEU A 415 -7.20 -25.87 0.52
N VAL A 416 -7.17 -26.53 -0.62
CA VAL A 416 -5.97 -26.79 -1.41
C VAL A 416 -6.10 -26.00 -2.71
N PHE A 417 -5.38 -24.89 -2.79
CA PHE A 417 -5.41 -23.99 -3.94
C PHE A 417 -4.48 -24.45 -5.06
N GLN A 418 -4.79 -24.03 -6.29
CA GLN A 418 -3.93 -24.24 -7.46
C GLN A 418 -2.56 -23.58 -7.27
N ASP A 419 -2.54 -22.31 -6.84
CA ASP A 419 -1.31 -21.58 -6.53
C ASP A 419 -0.84 -21.90 -5.11
N VAL A 420 0.28 -22.63 -5.03
CA VAL A 420 0.86 -23.02 -3.75
C VAL A 420 1.62 -21.86 -3.12
N VAL A 421 1.13 -21.36 -1.99
CA VAL A 421 1.81 -20.36 -1.17
C VAL A 421 2.48 -21.00 0.04
N LEU A 422 3.81 -20.88 0.11
CA LEU A 422 4.61 -21.26 1.27
C LEU A 422 5.05 -20.00 2.01
N LEU A 423 4.94 -20.03 3.34
CA LEU A 423 5.45 -18.95 4.19
C LEU A 423 6.97 -19.09 4.32
N ARG A 424 7.65 -17.95 4.52
CA ARG A 424 9.07 -17.94 4.83
C ARG A 424 9.31 -18.39 6.28
N ASP A 425 9.18 -19.68 6.47
CA ASP A 425 9.31 -20.36 7.76
C ASP A 425 9.79 -21.79 7.52
N THR A 426 10.04 -22.57 8.57
CA THR A 426 10.47 -23.96 8.43
C THR A 426 9.40 -24.82 7.74
N VAL A 427 9.80 -25.98 7.22
CA VAL A 427 8.87 -26.97 6.67
C VAL A 427 7.86 -27.37 7.74
N ALA A 428 8.33 -27.64 8.97
CA ALA A 428 7.46 -28.00 10.10
C ALA A 428 6.40 -26.94 10.37
N GLU A 429 6.78 -25.65 10.45
CA GLU A 429 5.84 -24.54 10.68
C GLU A 429 4.88 -24.38 9.50
N ASN A 430 5.35 -24.55 8.28
CA ASN A 430 4.50 -24.53 7.11
C ASN A 430 3.42 -25.62 7.13
N ILE A 431 3.69 -26.82 7.64
CA ILE A 431 2.69 -27.89 7.80
C ILE A 431 1.80 -27.59 9.02
N ARG A 432 2.38 -27.10 10.14
CA ARG A 432 1.67 -26.78 11.40
C ARG A 432 0.57 -25.72 11.24
N ILE A 433 0.58 -24.93 10.14
CA ILE A 433 -0.54 -24.04 9.79
C ILE A 433 -1.88 -24.79 9.79
N GLY A 434 -1.91 -26.08 9.39
CA GLY A 434 -3.12 -26.90 9.38
C GLY A 434 -3.73 -27.12 10.76
N LYS A 435 -2.90 -27.21 11.83
CA LYS A 435 -3.34 -27.41 13.21
C LYS A 435 -2.36 -26.74 14.17
N SER A 436 -2.77 -25.61 14.73
CA SER A 436 -1.99 -24.91 15.75
C SER A 436 -1.73 -25.83 16.96
N GLY A 437 -0.46 -25.90 17.38
CA GLY A 437 -0.05 -26.76 18.49
C GLY A 437 0.17 -28.25 18.14
N ALA A 438 0.14 -28.63 16.85
CA ALA A 438 0.49 -30.00 16.45
C ALA A 438 1.94 -30.36 16.84
N THR A 439 2.12 -31.56 17.35
CA THR A 439 3.42 -32.13 17.67
C THR A 439 4.21 -32.45 16.41
N LEU A 440 5.54 -32.59 16.53
CA LEU A 440 6.39 -32.98 15.39
C LEU A 440 6.00 -34.40 14.86
N ALA A 441 5.52 -35.29 15.72
CA ALA A 441 5.02 -36.61 15.33
C ALA A 441 3.80 -36.49 14.40
N GLU A 442 2.77 -35.71 14.80
CA GLU A 442 1.58 -35.46 13.97
C GLU A 442 1.94 -34.80 12.63
N ILE A 443 2.94 -33.89 12.61
CA ILE A 443 3.44 -33.27 11.39
C ILE A 443 4.09 -34.30 10.46
N LYS A 444 4.90 -35.22 11.01
CA LYS A 444 5.55 -36.29 10.25
C LYS A 444 4.51 -37.26 9.69
N ASP A 445 3.52 -37.66 10.49
CA ASP A 445 2.43 -38.54 10.05
C ASP A 445 1.64 -37.92 8.89
N ALA A 446 1.31 -36.63 8.99
CA ALA A 446 0.66 -35.90 7.91
C ALA A 446 1.54 -35.79 6.65
N ALA A 447 2.85 -35.60 6.79
CA ALA A 447 3.79 -35.56 5.70
C ALA A 447 3.96 -36.93 5.01
N GLN A 448 3.94 -38.02 5.78
CA GLN A 448 3.94 -39.40 5.25
C GLN A 448 2.66 -39.69 4.47
N ALA A 449 1.49 -39.33 5.04
CA ALA A 449 0.21 -39.48 4.36
C ALA A 449 0.12 -38.68 3.06
N ALA A 450 0.81 -37.51 3.00
CA ALA A 450 0.90 -36.67 1.83
C ALA A 450 2.06 -37.05 0.86
N GLN A 451 2.76 -38.18 1.09
CA GLN A 451 3.85 -38.68 0.24
C GLN A 451 5.01 -37.67 0.06
N ILE A 452 5.29 -36.84 1.11
CA ILE A 452 6.34 -35.80 1.04
C ILE A 452 7.43 -36.01 2.09
N HIS A 453 7.24 -36.90 3.07
CA HIS A 453 8.17 -37.14 4.18
C HIS A 453 9.61 -37.41 3.72
N HIS A 454 9.80 -38.34 2.79
CA HIS A 454 11.12 -38.73 2.29
C HIS A 454 11.85 -37.58 1.59
N VAL A 455 11.11 -36.71 0.90
CA VAL A 455 11.69 -35.50 0.27
C VAL A 455 12.16 -34.53 1.36
N ILE A 456 11.34 -34.34 2.40
CA ILE A 456 11.69 -33.45 3.51
C ILE A 456 12.97 -33.92 4.21
N GLU A 457 13.13 -35.24 4.43
CA GLU A 457 14.34 -35.80 5.06
C GLU A 457 15.62 -35.62 4.23
N GLN A 458 15.49 -35.48 2.90
CA GLN A 458 16.62 -35.18 2.01
C GLN A 458 17.00 -33.70 1.99
N LEU A 459 16.20 -32.81 2.55
CA LEU A 459 16.55 -31.40 2.66
C LEU A 459 17.71 -31.20 3.67
N PRO A 460 18.55 -30.17 3.50
CA PRO A 460 19.74 -29.97 4.33
C PRO A 460 19.50 -29.97 5.84
N ASN A 461 18.35 -29.45 6.28
CA ASN A 461 17.95 -29.41 7.70
C ASN A 461 16.62 -30.15 7.93
N GLY A 462 16.19 -31.06 7.02
CA GLY A 462 14.95 -31.78 7.16
C GLY A 462 13.74 -30.88 7.41
N TYR A 463 12.97 -31.15 8.44
CA TYR A 463 11.80 -30.37 8.86
C TYR A 463 12.12 -28.95 9.32
N ASP A 464 13.36 -28.66 9.71
CA ASP A 464 13.82 -27.33 10.12
C ASP A 464 14.33 -26.48 8.94
N THR A 465 14.29 -27.02 7.72
CA THR A 465 14.65 -26.27 6.51
C THR A 465 13.70 -25.11 6.32
N VAL A 466 14.24 -23.87 6.23
CA VAL A 466 13.46 -22.67 6.00
C VAL A 466 13.10 -22.56 4.52
N LEU A 467 11.81 -22.49 4.24
CA LEU A 467 11.26 -22.28 2.91
C LEU A 467 11.18 -20.76 2.62
N GLY A 468 11.38 -20.36 1.38
CA GLY A 468 11.36 -18.93 1.04
C GLY A 468 11.04 -18.69 -0.43
N SER A 469 10.83 -17.42 -0.82
CA SER A 469 10.60 -17.01 -2.19
C SER A 469 11.81 -17.36 -3.07
N GLY A 470 11.66 -18.32 -3.97
CA GLY A 470 12.54 -18.50 -5.13
C GLY A 470 13.50 -19.69 -5.12
N SER A 471 13.79 -20.35 -4.00
CA SER A 471 14.75 -21.48 -4.00
C SER A 471 14.60 -22.43 -2.82
N SER A 472 13.39 -22.89 -2.55
CA SER A 472 13.17 -23.89 -1.49
C SER A 472 13.70 -25.28 -1.83
N GLY A 473 14.26 -25.47 -3.02
CA GLY A 473 14.68 -26.80 -3.51
C GLY A 473 13.52 -27.77 -3.82
N LEU A 474 12.26 -27.34 -3.59
CA LEU A 474 11.08 -28.16 -3.83
C LEU A 474 10.50 -27.91 -5.23
N SER A 475 10.21 -29.00 -5.95
CA SER A 475 9.47 -29.01 -7.21
C SER A 475 8.03 -28.53 -7.03
N GLY A 476 7.30 -28.28 -8.13
CA GLY A 476 5.88 -27.93 -8.11
C GLY A 476 5.03 -28.98 -7.38
N GLY A 477 5.22 -30.25 -7.70
CA GLY A 477 4.51 -31.36 -7.08
C GLY A 477 4.83 -31.56 -5.60
N GLU A 478 6.09 -31.32 -5.20
CA GLU A 478 6.49 -31.39 -3.79
C GLU A 478 5.87 -30.26 -2.97
N ARG A 479 5.87 -29.04 -3.50
CA ARG A 479 5.16 -27.91 -2.85
C ARG A 479 3.68 -28.21 -2.68
N GLN A 480 3.06 -28.83 -3.69
CA GLN A 480 1.65 -29.21 -3.63
C GLN A 480 1.38 -30.28 -2.56
N ARG A 481 2.21 -31.34 -2.50
CA ARG A 481 2.11 -32.37 -1.44
C ARG A 481 2.28 -31.76 -0.04
N LEU A 482 3.09 -30.72 0.10
CA LEU A 482 3.22 -30.01 1.37
C LEU A 482 1.90 -29.28 1.77
N THR A 483 1.16 -28.71 0.80
CA THR A 483 -0.17 -28.13 1.09
C THR A 483 -1.22 -29.21 1.36
N ILE A 484 -1.11 -30.38 0.74
CA ILE A 484 -1.96 -31.53 1.07
C ILE A 484 -1.65 -32.04 2.50
N ALA A 485 -0.38 -32.03 2.93
CA ALA A 485 -0.03 -32.36 4.33
C ALA A 485 -0.67 -31.38 5.33
N ARG A 486 -0.74 -30.07 5.01
CA ARG A 486 -1.50 -29.09 5.80
C ARG A 486 -2.98 -29.47 5.93
N ALA A 487 -3.60 -29.86 4.80
CA ALA A 487 -5.00 -30.23 4.75
C ALA A 487 -5.29 -31.54 5.49
N ILE A 488 -4.39 -32.53 5.45
CA ILE A 488 -4.48 -33.77 6.23
C ILE A 488 -4.35 -33.47 7.72
N LEU A 489 -3.35 -32.68 8.11
CA LEU A 489 -3.08 -32.31 9.51
C LEU A 489 -4.25 -31.55 10.14
N SER A 490 -4.96 -30.72 9.36
CA SER A 490 -6.12 -29.97 9.85
C SER A 490 -7.25 -30.87 10.32
N GLY A 491 -7.40 -32.07 9.73
CA GLY A 491 -8.47 -33.01 10.04
C GLY A 491 -9.86 -32.51 9.66
N ALA A 492 -9.99 -31.38 8.93
CA ALA A 492 -11.28 -30.79 8.60
C ALA A 492 -12.19 -31.76 7.84
N PRO A 493 -13.51 -31.80 8.13
CA PRO A 493 -14.46 -32.72 7.50
C PRO A 493 -14.83 -32.36 6.07
N ILE A 494 -14.64 -31.09 5.66
CA ILE A 494 -14.90 -30.63 4.30
C ILE A 494 -13.56 -30.28 3.64
N VAL A 495 -13.37 -30.69 2.37
CA VAL A 495 -12.18 -30.40 1.58
C VAL A 495 -12.60 -29.72 0.28
N ILE A 496 -12.00 -28.58 -0.01
CA ILE A 496 -12.14 -27.89 -1.30
C ILE A 496 -10.80 -27.98 -2.01
N LEU A 497 -10.81 -28.57 -3.21
CA LEU A 497 -9.64 -28.80 -4.02
C LEU A 497 -9.76 -28.03 -5.34
N ASP A 498 -8.85 -27.10 -5.62
CA ASP A 498 -8.79 -26.38 -6.89
C ASP A 498 -7.56 -26.87 -7.68
N GLU A 499 -7.81 -27.64 -8.75
CA GLU A 499 -6.87 -28.16 -9.76
C GLU A 499 -5.47 -28.57 -9.24
N ALA A 500 -5.40 -29.66 -8.47
CA ALA A 500 -4.16 -30.08 -7.80
C ALA A 500 -3.10 -30.77 -8.70
N THR A 501 -3.32 -30.99 -10.00
CA THR A 501 -2.45 -31.84 -10.83
C THR A 501 -1.98 -31.21 -12.15
N ALA A 502 -2.24 -29.92 -12.39
CA ALA A 502 -1.81 -29.27 -13.63
C ALA A 502 -0.28 -29.12 -13.68
N SER A 503 0.36 -29.60 -14.74
CA SER A 503 1.80 -29.42 -15.03
C SER A 503 2.79 -30.21 -14.17
N LEU A 504 2.40 -31.41 -13.68
CA LEU A 504 3.29 -32.31 -12.95
C LEU A 504 3.88 -33.38 -13.88
N ASP A 505 5.09 -33.84 -13.56
CA ASP A 505 5.64 -35.06 -14.13
C ASP A 505 4.88 -36.30 -13.66
N PRO A 506 4.90 -37.42 -14.39
CA PRO A 506 4.08 -38.60 -14.08
C PRO A 506 4.28 -39.17 -12.68
N ASP A 507 5.51 -39.20 -12.17
CA ASP A 507 5.82 -39.72 -10.84
C ASP A 507 5.25 -38.80 -9.74
N SER A 508 5.39 -37.48 -9.91
CA SER A 508 4.79 -36.49 -9.01
C SER A 508 3.27 -36.52 -9.06
N GLU A 509 2.66 -36.76 -10.22
CA GLU A 509 1.21 -36.87 -10.38
C GLU A 509 0.66 -38.06 -9.60
N LEU A 510 1.32 -39.26 -9.70
CA LEU A 510 0.91 -40.45 -8.94
C LEU A 510 0.99 -40.22 -7.42
N ALA A 511 2.08 -39.62 -6.94
CA ALA A 511 2.24 -39.31 -5.52
C ALA A 511 1.21 -38.29 -5.02
N VAL A 512 0.86 -37.28 -5.80
CA VAL A 512 -0.20 -36.32 -5.49
C VAL A 512 -1.56 -37.03 -5.46
N GLN A 513 -1.87 -37.89 -6.43
CA GLN A 513 -3.13 -38.66 -6.44
C GLN A 513 -3.28 -39.57 -5.19
N GLN A 514 -2.20 -40.24 -4.79
CA GLN A 514 -2.19 -41.05 -3.56
C GLN A 514 -2.45 -40.19 -2.31
N ALA A 515 -1.80 -39.03 -2.23
CA ALA A 515 -2.00 -38.08 -1.15
C ALA A 515 -3.46 -37.56 -1.10
N LEU A 516 -4.05 -37.26 -2.27
CA LEU A 516 -5.44 -36.81 -2.39
C LEU A 516 -6.43 -37.90 -2.02
N SER A 517 -6.19 -39.18 -2.39
CA SER A 517 -7.01 -40.30 -1.99
C SER A 517 -7.03 -40.50 -0.47
N LYS A 518 -5.87 -40.31 0.19
CA LYS A 518 -5.78 -40.28 1.66
C LYS A 518 -6.55 -39.11 2.27
N LEU A 519 -6.43 -37.93 1.67
CA LEU A 519 -7.14 -36.73 2.12
C LEU A 519 -8.67 -36.91 2.00
N ALA A 520 -9.15 -37.53 0.91
CA ALA A 520 -10.57 -37.71 0.59
C ALA A 520 -11.30 -38.69 1.53
N SER A 521 -10.57 -39.66 2.14
CA SER A 521 -11.17 -40.74 2.92
C SER A 521 -12.09 -40.22 4.02
N GLY A 522 -13.40 -40.54 3.92
CA GLY A 522 -14.44 -40.19 4.90
C GLY A 522 -14.79 -38.70 4.99
N LYS A 523 -14.36 -37.86 4.03
CA LYS A 523 -14.61 -36.43 4.02
C LYS A 523 -15.56 -36.03 2.89
N THR A 524 -16.28 -34.92 3.08
CA THR A 524 -17.05 -34.27 2.01
C THR A 524 -16.10 -33.45 1.16
N MET A 525 -15.99 -33.81 -0.13
CA MET A 525 -15.01 -33.18 -1.01
C MET A 525 -15.67 -32.44 -2.18
N ILE A 526 -15.26 -31.20 -2.43
CA ILE A 526 -15.59 -30.46 -3.64
C ILE A 526 -14.28 -30.29 -4.43
N VAL A 527 -14.27 -30.83 -5.66
CA VAL A 527 -13.09 -30.81 -6.55
C VAL A 527 -13.38 -29.99 -7.79
N ILE A 528 -12.60 -28.96 -8.04
CA ILE A 528 -12.60 -28.28 -9.33
C ILE A 528 -11.63 -29.03 -10.23
N ALA A 529 -12.15 -29.66 -11.27
CA ALA A 529 -11.35 -30.48 -12.17
C ALA A 529 -11.21 -29.83 -13.56
N HIS A 530 -9.97 -29.77 -14.03
CA HIS A 530 -9.62 -29.43 -15.41
C HIS A 530 -9.29 -30.71 -16.21
N ARG A 531 -8.83 -31.78 -15.55
CA ARG A 531 -8.61 -33.10 -16.14
C ARG A 531 -9.75 -34.04 -15.79
N LEU A 532 -10.60 -34.39 -16.77
CA LEU A 532 -11.79 -35.19 -16.48
C LEU A 532 -11.49 -36.64 -16.08
N HIS A 533 -10.32 -37.18 -16.48
CA HIS A 533 -9.94 -38.56 -16.10
C HIS A 533 -9.69 -38.71 -14.58
N THR A 534 -9.36 -37.63 -13.87
CA THR A 534 -9.13 -37.70 -12.42
C THR A 534 -10.39 -37.77 -11.58
N ILE A 535 -11.58 -37.55 -12.18
CA ILE A 535 -12.85 -37.45 -11.48
C ILE A 535 -13.86 -38.47 -11.96
N GLN A 536 -13.45 -39.52 -12.67
CA GLN A 536 -14.35 -40.58 -13.17
C GLN A 536 -15.10 -41.31 -12.06
N GLU A 537 -14.43 -41.48 -10.91
CA GLU A 537 -14.97 -42.15 -9.72
C GLU A 537 -15.67 -41.16 -8.76
N ALA A 538 -15.90 -39.92 -9.15
CA ALA A 538 -16.64 -38.96 -8.33
C ALA A 538 -18.09 -39.42 -8.17
N ASP A 539 -18.62 -39.29 -6.95
CA ASP A 539 -20.00 -39.64 -6.63
C ASP A 539 -21.01 -38.80 -7.39
N GLN A 540 -20.63 -37.51 -7.63
CA GLN A 540 -21.44 -36.56 -8.39
C GLN A 540 -20.51 -35.66 -9.21
N ILE A 541 -20.89 -35.44 -10.48
CA ILE A 541 -20.24 -34.48 -11.38
C ILE A 541 -21.25 -33.39 -11.74
N ILE A 542 -20.87 -32.14 -11.54
CA ILE A 542 -21.67 -30.95 -11.83
C ILE A 542 -21.00 -30.19 -12.98
N VAL A 543 -21.73 -30.06 -14.09
CA VAL A 543 -21.25 -29.32 -15.25
C VAL A 543 -21.80 -27.91 -15.21
N ILE A 544 -20.88 -26.93 -15.17
CA ILE A 544 -21.21 -25.50 -15.10
C ILE A 544 -20.85 -24.86 -16.43
N ASP A 545 -21.79 -24.09 -17.00
CA ASP A 545 -21.59 -23.29 -18.18
C ASP A 545 -22.32 -21.94 -18.03
N ASP A 546 -21.67 -20.84 -18.41
CA ASP A 546 -22.17 -19.46 -18.25
C ASP A 546 -22.82 -19.16 -16.87
N GLY A 547 -22.21 -19.67 -15.82
CA GLY A 547 -22.65 -19.45 -14.43
C GLY A 547 -23.91 -20.25 -14.02
N GLN A 548 -24.31 -21.28 -14.76
CA GLN A 548 -25.45 -22.13 -14.47
C GLN A 548 -25.04 -23.60 -14.46
N ILE A 549 -25.75 -24.44 -13.70
CA ILE A 549 -25.60 -25.89 -13.77
C ILE A 549 -26.40 -26.37 -14.99
N VAL A 550 -25.70 -26.96 -15.95
CA VAL A 550 -26.32 -27.47 -17.20
C VAL A 550 -26.50 -28.98 -17.20
N GLU A 551 -25.65 -29.73 -16.47
CA GLU A 551 -25.73 -31.18 -16.33
C GLU A 551 -25.28 -31.58 -14.92
N SER A 552 -25.86 -32.64 -14.39
CA SER A 552 -25.52 -33.27 -13.09
C SER A 552 -25.74 -34.75 -13.16
N GLY A 553 -24.79 -35.57 -12.66
CA GLY A 553 -24.89 -37.03 -12.63
C GLY A 553 -23.54 -37.70 -12.41
N LYS A 554 -23.47 -39.01 -12.58
CA LYS A 554 -22.23 -39.78 -12.55
C LYS A 554 -21.58 -39.81 -13.93
N HIS A 555 -20.28 -40.10 -13.98
CA HIS A 555 -19.51 -40.17 -15.23
C HIS A 555 -20.22 -40.99 -16.33
N LYS A 556 -20.67 -42.20 -16.02
CA LYS A 556 -21.34 -43.09 -16.99
C LYS A 556 -22.65 -42.50 -17.51
N GLU A 557 -23.42 -41.85 -16.67
CA GLU A 557 -24.69 -41.22 -17.02
C GLU A 557 -24.48 -40.05 -17.96
N LEU A 558 -23.50 -39.17 -17.63
CA LEU A 558 -23.19 -37.99 -18.40
C LEU A 558 -22.56 -38.33 -19.78
N ILE A 559 -21.81 -39.41 -19.90
CA ILE A 559 -21.28 -39.89 -21.16
C ILE A 559 -22.45 -40.37 -22.07
N ILE A 560 -23.41 -41.11 -21.53
CA ILE A 560 -24.58 -41.61 -22.25
C ILE A 560 -25.49 -40.43 -22.68
N ALA A 561 -25.65 -39.41 -21.84
CA ALA A 561 -26.46 -38.23 -22.15
C ALA A 561 -25.95 -37.44 -23.34
N ASN A 562 -24.72 -37.67 -23.77
CA ASN A 562 -24.06 -37.02 -24.94
C ASN A 562 -24.14 -35.49 -24.95
N GLY A 563 -24.11 -34.90 -23.76
CA GLY A 563 -24.19 -33.47 -23.53
C GLY A 563 -22.82 -32.77 -23.56
N LEU A 564 -22.70 -31.65 -22.83
CA LEU A 564 -21.45 -30.86 -22.73
C LEU A 564 -20.32 -31.67 -22.13
N TYR A 565 -20.60 -32.44 -21.06
CA TYR A 565 -19.60 -33.32 -20.40
C TYR A 565 -19.02 -34.33 -21.40
N SER A 566 -19.85 -35.03 -22.14
CA SER A 566 -19.39 -36.01 -23.11
C SER A 566 -18.52 -35.38 -24.22
N ARG A 567 -18.90 -34.17 -24.70
CA ARG A 567 -18.10 -33.44 -25.69
C ARG A 567 -16.71 -33.04 -25.11
N MET A 568 -16.68 -32.54 -23.86
CA MET A 568 -15.43 -32.19 -23.20
C MET A 568 -14.53 -33.41 -22.97
N TRP A 569 -15.12 -34.53 -22.56
CA TRP A 569 -14.44 -35.80 -22.38
C TRP A 569 -13.78 -36.29 -23.65
N ASN A 570 -14.57 -36.39 -24.75
CA ASN A 570 -14.08 -36.84 -26.04
C ASN A 570 -12.97 -35.92 -26.60
N SER A 571 -13.09 -34.63 -26.37
CA SER A 571 -12.06 -33.66 -26.76
C SER A 571 -10.74 -33.87 -26.02
N GLN A 572 -10.80 -34.11 -24.68
CA GLN A 572 -9.60 -34.40 -23.88
C GLN A 572 -8.94 -35.73 -24.28
N GLN A 573 -9.71 -36.79 -24.49
CA GLN A 573 -9.18 -38.07 -24.95
C GLN A 573 -8.53 -38.01 -26.34
N LYS A 574 -9.14 -37.29 -27.29
CA LYS A 574 -8.51 -37.09 -28.61
C LYS A 574 -7.16 -36.37 -28.53
N ASN A 575 -7.03 -35.39 -27.66
CA ASN A 575 -5.79 -34.69 -27.48
C ASN A 575 -4.73 -35.59 -26.79
N GLN A 576 -5.11 -36.40 -25.82
CA GLN A 576 -4.22 -37.32 -25.13
C GLN A 576 -3.67 -38.40 -26.07
N ASN A 577 -4.53 -39.02 -26.89
CA ASN A 577 -4.15 -39.99 -27.89
C ASN A 577 -3.29 -39.40 -29.03
N ARG A 578 -3.34 -38.11 -29.26
CA ARG A 578 -2.52 -37.41 -30.26
C ARG A 578 -1.11 -37.15 -29.74
N TYR A 579 -0.98 -36.77 -28.46
CA TYR A 579 0.31 -36.63 -27.78
C TYR A 579 1.04 -37.97 -27.68
N ASP A 580 0.35 -39.05 -27.33
CA ASP A 580 0.95 -40.40 -27.23
C ASP A 580 1.42 -40.93 -28.60
N LYS A 581 0.82 -40.47 -29.70
CA LYS A 581 1.23 -40.82 -31.10
C LYS A 581 2.37 -39.94 -31.65
N GLU A 582 2.60 -38.75 -31.13
CA GLU A 582 3.69 -37.86 -31.57
C GLU A 582 4.99 -38.07 -30.78
N ILE A 583 4.95 -38.89 -29.70
CA ILE A 583 6.12 -39.24 -28.85
C ILE A 583 6.70 -40.62 -29.22
N ILE A 584 5.99 -41.43 -30.03
CA ILE A 584 6.46 -42.69 -30.61
C ILE A 584 6.95 -42.44 -32.05
#